data_fb5b26b04192e5e78863fa0e99b85408
#
_entry.id   fb5b26b04192e5e78863fa0e99b85408
#
_cell.length_a   1.000
_cell.length_b   1.000
_cell.length_c   1.000
_cell.angle_alpha   90.00
_cell.angle_beta   90.00
_cell.angle_gamma   90.00
#
_symmetry.space_group_name_H-M   'P 1'
#
loop_
_entity.id
_entity.type
_entity.pdbx_description
1 polymer ?
#
loop_
_entity_poly.entity_id
_entity_poly.type
_entity_poly.pdbx_seq_one_letter_code
_entity_poly.pdbx_strand_id
1 'polypeptide(L)'
;MARFTLPRDIYHGAGSLDELKNLVGKRAVVVTGGGSMRRGGFLQRVEDNLRAAGMEVHLIEGVEADPSVETVMKGAAEMLDFGPDWIVAIGGGSPIDAAKAMWVFYEYPDTEFEDLITPFSFPTLRTKARFCAIPSTSGTATEVTAFSVITDYRKGVKYPLADFNITPDVAIVDPELTYTMPRKLCAHTGMDALTHATEAYVSTAHCEYTDPLALHAIELIVGNLPASYEGDTGARDRMHDAQCLAGMAFSNALLGIVHSMAHKTGAAFEGDHIIHGAANAMYLPKVIRFNARVPEAAERYAEIARFIHLPGSTTGELVDAYIAKVRELNDALAIPQSIDRCAKGGVIGEPFVSEREFEEKLPGIAANALLDACTASNPRQPTQEEMERLLRCCYHDEEVDF
;
A
#
# COMPACT_ATOMS: atom_id res chain seq x y z
N MET A 1 -22.94 1.88 12.79
CA MET A 1 -22.00 1.20 13.73
C MET A 1 -20.69 1.07 13.00
N ALA A 2 -19.62 1.60 13.53
CA ALA A 2 -18.29 1.48 12.92
C ALA A 2 -17.65 0.12 13.30
N ARG A 3 -16.85 -0.46 12.42
CA ARG A 3 -16.11 -1.71 12.61
C ARG A 3 -14.61 -1.41 12.53
N PHE A 4 -13.83 -1.99 13.44
CA PHE A 4 -12.38 -2.00 13.40
C PHE A 4 -11.92 -3.46 13.28
N THR A 5 -11.16 -3.79 12.23
CA THR A 5 -10.79 -5.16 11.88
C THR A 5 -9.29 -5.27 11.69
N LEU A 6 -8.69 -6.27 12.31
CA LEU A 6 -7.28 -6.65 12.18
C LEU A 6 -7.17 -8.18 12.04
N PRO A 7 -6.01 -8.72 11.61
CA PRO A 7 -5.69 -10.12 11.80
C PRO A 7 -5.87 -10.56 13.26
N ARG A 8 -6.24 -11.81 13.46
CA ARG A 8 -6.36 -12.37 14.82
C ARG A 8 -5.03 -12.33 15.56
N ASP A 9 -3.94 -12.69 14.85
CA ASP A 9 -2.60 -12.73 15.40
C ASP A 9 -1.63 -12.01 14.46
N ILE A 10 -0.75 -11.19 15.05
CA ILE A 10 0.34 -10.50 14.34
C ILE A 10 1.64 -10.88 15.06
N TYR A 11 2.45 -11.69 14.40
CA TYR A 11 3.80 -12.03 14.85
C TYR A 11 4.79 -11.06 14.22
N HIS A 12 5.66 -10.45 15.00
CA HIS A 12 6.57 -9.43 14.51
C HIS A 12 7.99 -9.59 15.09
N GLY A 13 8.96 -8.97 14.44
CA GLY A 13 10.37 -9.03 14.82
C GLY A 13 11.14 -10.12 14.09
N ALA A 14 12.47 -9.97 14.13
CA ALA A 14 13.40 -10.90 13.46
C ALA A 14 13.21 -12.35 13.92
N GLY A 15 13.10 -13.25 12.95
CA GLY A 15 12.87 -14.68 13.20
C GLY A 15 11.40 -15.06 13.36
N SER A 16 10.45 -14.12 13.33
CA SER A 16 9.02 -14.44 13.49
C SER A 16 8.47 -15.35 12.38
N LEU A 17 9.17 -15.48 11.25
CA LEU A 17 8.86 -16.48 10.21
C LEU A 17 8.80 -17.91 10.75
N ASP A 18 9.46 -18.20 11.86
CA ASP A 18 9.45 -19.50 12.50
C ASP A 18 8.11 -19.87 13.15
N GLU A 19 7.22 -18.90 13.36
CA GLU A 19 5.86 -19.13 13.87
C GLU A 19 5.01 -19.98 12.91
N LEU A 20 5.39 -20.07 11.64
CA LEU A 20 4.75 -21.00 10.70
C LEU A 20 4.77 -22.48 11.19
N LYS A 21 5.75 -22.85 12.02
CA LYS A 21 5.82 -24.20 12.62
C LYS A 21 4.68 -24.49 13.61
N ASN A 22 4.04 -23.43 14.10
CA ASN A 22 2.96 -23.52 15.09
C ASN A 22 1.56 -23.49 14.46
N LEU A 23 1.46 -23.32 13.13
CA LEU A 23 0.19 -23.40 12.42
C LEU A 23 -0.36 -24.83 12.46
N VAL A 24 -1.65 -24.95 12.69
CA VAL A 24 -2.33 -26.25 12.76
C VAL A 24 -3.16 -26.42 11.49
N GLY A 25 -2.77 -27.38 10.65
CA GLY A 25 -3.41 -27.69 9.39
C GLY A 25 -2.88 -28.98 8.78
N LYS A 26 -3.33 -29.32 7.58
CA LYS A 26 -2.90 -30.49 6.83
C LYS A 26 -2.24 -30.15 5.49
N ARG A 27 -2.72 -29.10 4.82
CA ARG A 27 -2.29 -28.70 3.48
C ARG A 27 -2.15 -27.18 3.41
N ALA A 28 -1.00 -26.73 3.03
CA ALA A 28 -0.72 -25.32 2.82
C ALA A 28 -0.38 -25.05 1.36
N VAL A 29 -1.07 -24.07 0.74
CA VAL A 29 -0.60 -23.49 -0.52
C VAL A 29 0.24 -22.25 -0.21
N VAL A 30 1.42 -22.15 -0.81
CA VAL A 30 2.28 -20.97 -0.69
C VAL A 30 2.23 -20.19 -1.99
N VAL A 31 1.78 -18.93 -1.92
CA VAL A 31 1.70 -18.00 -3.07
C VAL A 31 2.83 -17.01 -3.01
N THR A 32 3.60 -16.87 -4.09
CA THR A 32 4.72 -15.93 -4.16
C THR A 32 4.89 -15.32 -5.55
N GLY A 33 5.50 -14.13 -5.60
CA GLY A 33 5.77 -13.40 -6.84
C GLY A 33 7.07 -13.81 -7.51
N GLY A 34 7.84 -12.82 -7.93
CA GLY A 34 9.15 -13.02 -8.58
C GLY A 34 10.18 -13.69 -7.68
N GLY A 35 11.34 -13.99 -8.21
CA GLY A 35 12.36 -14.83 -7.58
C GLY A 35 13.09 -14.27 -6.34
N SER A 36 12.70 -13.12 -5.77
CA SER A 36 13.40 -12.53 -4.62
C SER A 36 13.34 -13.41 -3.38
N MET A 37 12.17 -13.93 -3.03
CA MET A 37 11.98 -14.79 -1.87
C MET A 37 12.74 -16.12 -2.01
N ARG A 38 12.80 -16.67 -3.23
CA ARG A 38 13.58 -17.88 -3.53
C ARG A 38 15.09 -17.59 -3.43
N ARG A 39 15.58 -16.51 -4.05
CA ARG A 39 17.00 -16.13 -4.01
C ARG A 39 17.48 -15.78 -2.60
N GLY A 40 16.62 -15.20 -1.77
CA GLY A 40 16.91 -14.90 -0.36
C GLY A 40 16.83 -16.10 0.58
N GLY A 41 16.39 -17.28 0.08
CA GLY A 41 16.22 -18.48 0.90
C GLY A 41 14.94 -18.49 1.75
N PHE A 42 14.15 -17.42 1.74
CA PHE A 42 12.94 -17.30 2.56
C PHE A 42 11.83 -18.24 2.10
N LEU A 43 11.67 -18.45 0.80
CA LEU A 43 10.68 -19.40 0.30
C LEU A 43 10.95 -20.81 0.78
N GLN A 44 12.21 -21.26 0.75
CA GLN A 44 12.60 -22.57 1.29
C GLN A 44 12.33 -22.65 2.79
N ARG A 45 12.65 -21.59 3.55
CA ARG A 45 12.36 -21.55 5.00
C ARG A 45 10.87 -21.64 5.31
N VAL A 46 10.00 -20.99 4.50
CA VAL A 46 8.54 -21.11 4.61
C VAL A 46 8.09 -22.56 4.39
N GLU A 47 8.57 -23.19 3.30
CA GLU A 47 8.22 -24.59 3.01
C GLU A 47 8.67 -25.54 4.12
N ASP A 48 9.90 -25.39 4.62
CA ASP A 48 10.44 -26.25 5.66
C ASP A 48 9.69 -26.08 6.98
N ASN A 49 9.31 -24.85 7.34
CA ASN A 49 8.52 -24.56 8.54
C ASN A 49 7.11 -25.18 8.46
N LEU A 50 6.44 -25.07 7.32
CA LEU A 50 5.12 -25.67 7.11
C LEU A 50 5.18 -27.20 7.11
N ARG A 51 6.22 -27.81 6.51
CA ARG A 51 6.44 -29.25 6.57
C ARG A 51 6.76 -29.71 8.00
N ALA A 52 7.52 -28.91 8.77
CA ALA A 52 7.78 -29.18 10.19
C ALA A 52 6.50 -29.11 11.03
N ALA A 53 5.52 -28.28 10.65
CA ALA A 53 4.17 -28.25 11.22
C ALA A 53 3.32 -29.47 10.81
N GLY A 54 3.85 -30.37 9.97
CA GLY A 54 3.15 -31.58 9.49
C GLY A 54 2.26 -31.37 8.27
N MET A 55 2.40 -30.28 7.54
CA MET A 55 1.58 -29.95 6.37
C MET A 55 2.21 -30.45 5.07
N GLU A 56 1.38 -30.90 4.15
CA GLU A 56 1.71 -30.98 2.73
C GLU A 56 1.74 -29.57 2.13
N VAL A 57 2.75 -29.27 1.29
CA VAL A 57 2.95 -27.92 0.75
C VAL A 57 2.92 -27.94 -0.77
N HIS A 58 2.08 -27.07 -1.36
CA HIS A 58 2.04 -26.76 -2.80
C HIS A 58 2.46 -25.33 -3.05
N LEU A 59 3.17 -25.06 -4.14
CA LEU A 59 3.65 -23.72 -4.50
C LEU A 59 2.88 -23.16 -5.72
N ILE A 60 2.42 -21.91 -5.61
CA ILE A 60 1.96 -21.07 -6.71
C ILE A 60 2.96 -19.92 -6.84
N GLU A 61 3.79 -19.97 -7.87
CA GLU A 61 4.87 -19.02 -8.09
C GLU A 61 4.62 -18.13 -9.31
N GLY A 62 5.36 -17.02 -9.38
CA GLY A 62 5.40 -16.17 -10.57
C GLY A 62 4.24 -15.18 -10.65
N VAL A 63 3.60 -14.86 -9.52
CA VAL A 63 2.64 -13.74 -9.51
C VAL A 63 3.38 -12.48 -9.94
N GLU A 64 2.91 -11.86 -11.00
CA GLU A 64 3.46 -10.63 -11.57
C GLU A 64 3.19 -9.41 -10.70
N ALA A 65 3.96 -8.36 -10.93
CA ALA A 65 3.60 -7.04 -10.42
C ALA A 65 2.27 -6.61 -11.04
N ASP A 66 1.39 -5.97 -10.25
CA ASP A 66 0.03 -5.65 -10.69
C ASP A 66 -0.75 -6.90 -11.16
N PRO A 67 -1.06 -7.83 -10.25
CA PRO A 67 -1.55 -9.15 -10.62
C PRO A 67 -2.84 -9.11 -11.43
N SER A 68 -2.91 -9.96 -12.44
CA SER A 68 -4.04 -10.03 -13.37
C SER A 68 -5.19 -10.88 -12.84
N VAL A 69 -6.40 -10.63 -13.37
CA VAL A 69 -7.55 -11.52 -13.15
C VAL A 69 -7.23 -12.95 -13.59
N GLU A 70 -6.50 -13.11 -14.69
CA GLU A 70 -6.09 -14.41 -15.22
C GLU A 70 -5.18 -15.17 -14.24
N THR A 71 -4.21 -14.51 -13.64
CA THR A 71 -3.34 -15.09 -12.59
C THR A 71 -4.15 -15.51 -11.37
N VAL A 72 -5.11 -14.69 -10.95
CA VAL A 72 -6.01 -15.02 -9.82
C VAL A 72 -6.83 -16.27 -10.12
N MET A 73 -7.50 -16.33 -11.28
CA MET A 73 -8.33 -17.47 -11.67
C MET A 73 -7.52 -18.78 -11.82
N LYS A 74 -6.31 -18.67 -12.38
CA LYS A 74 -5.39 -19.82 -12.48
C LYS A 74 -4.99 -20.34 -11.11
N GLY A 75 -4.56 -19.45 -10.20
CA GLY A 75 -4.17 -19.84 -8.84
C GLY A 75 -5.33 -20.44 -8.04
N ALA A 76 -6.54 -19.89 -8.18
CA ALA A 76 -7.73 -20.44 -7.54
C ALA A 76 -8.05 -21.88 -8.06
N ALA A 77 -7.87 -22.15 -9.35
CA ALA A 77 -8.03 -23.49 -9.91
C ALA A 77 -7.00 -24.48 -9.33
N GLU A 78 -5.74 -24.08 -9.20
CA GLU A 78 -4.70 -24.90 -8.53
C GLU A 78 -5.05 -25.17 -7.06
N MET A 79 -5.62 -24.18 -6.34
CA MET A 79 -6.12 -24.38 -4.98
C MET A 79 -7.29 -25.35 -4.92
N LEU A 80 -8.21 -25.33 -5.89
CA LEU A 80 -9.32 -26.29 -5.96
C LEU A 80 -8.83 -27.72 -6.13
N ASP A 81 -7.82 -27.94 -6.96
CA ASP A 81 -7.23 -29.26 -7.19
C ASP A 81 -6.45 -29.76 -5.97
N PHE A 82 -5.71 -28.88 -5.29
CA PHE A 82 -4.89 -29.25 -4.13
C PHE A 82 -5.70 -29.35 -2.82
N GLY A 83 -6.69 -28.49 -2.62
CA GLY A 83 -7.54 -28.46 -1.42
C GLY A 83 -6.83 -28.01 -0.15
N PRO A 84 -6.19 -26.81 -0.11
CA PRO A 84 -5.51 -26.32 1.08
C PRO A 84 -6.47 -25.96 2.21
N ASP A 85 -6.04 -26.14 3.46
CA ASP A 85 -6.67 -25.56 4.65
C ASP A 85 -5.91 -24.33 5.18
N TRP A 86 -4.75 -24.00 4.58
CA TRP A 86 -4.01 -22.78 4.75
C TRP A 86 -3.55 -22.20 3.40
N ILE A 87 -3.76 -20.89 3.23
CA ILE A 87 -3.17 -20.10 2.17
C ILE A 87 -2.10 -19.22 2.81
N VAL A 88 -0.85 -19.38 2.42
CA VAL A 88 0.30 -18.64 2.93
C VAL A 88 0.85 -17.79 1.80
N ALA A 89 0.73 -16.48 1.87
CA ALA A 89 1.23 -15.57 0.85
C ALA A 89 2.49 -14.86 1.34
N ILE A 90 3.58 -14.94 0.55
CA ILE A 90 4.87 -14.33 0.89
C ILE A 90 5.39 -13.46 -0.25
N GLY A 91 5.74 -12.21 0.06
CA GLY A 91 6.31 -11.26 -0.89
C GLY A 91 5.91 -9.82 -0.65
N GLY A 92 5.97 -8.99 -1.66
CA GLY A 92 5.40 -7.63 -1.63
C GLY A 92 3.88 -7.64 -1.72
N GLY A 93 3.26 -6.49 -2.00
CA GLY A 93 1.79 -6.39 -2.11
C GLY A 93 1.18 -7.35 -3.12
N SER A 94 1.76 -7.44 -4.33
CA SER A 94 1.18 -8.19 -5.46
C SER A 94 0.87 -9.66 -5.17
N PRO A 95 1.79 -10.50 -4.68
CA PRO A 95 1.47 -11.90 -4.39
C PRO A 95 0.47 -12.06 -3.25
N ILE A 96 0.46 -11.17 -2.26
CA ILE A 96 -0.50 -11.22 -1.16
C ILE A 96 -1.89 -10.81 -1.65
N ASP A 97 -1.99 -9.77 -2.48
CA ASP A 97 -3.24 -9.32 -3.09
C ASP A 97 -3.83 -10.40 -4.00
N ALA A 98 -3.00 -10.99 -4.89
CA ALA A 98 -3.43 -12.11 -5.73
C ALA A 98 -3.96 -13.27 -4.88
N ALA A 99 -3.24 -13.66 -3.83
CA ALA A 99 -3.64 -14.76 -2.95
C ALA A 99 -4.96 -14.48 -2.21
N LYS A 100 -5.20 -13.24 -1.78
CA LYS A 100 -6.49 -12.83 -1.19
C LYS A 100 -7.65 -12.99 -2.17
N ALA A 101 -7.46 -12.58 -3.43
CA ALA A 101 -8.46 -12.76 -4.47
C ALA A 101 -8.64 -14.24 -4.83
N MET A 102 -7.54 -15.01 -4.98
CA MET A 102 -7.58 -16.47 -5.19
C MET A 102 -8.39 -17.18 -4.10
N TRP A 103 -8.25 -16.73 -2.84
CA TRP A 103 -8.98 -17.29 -1.70
C TRP A 103 -10.49 -17.23 -1.88
N VAL A 104 -11.01 -16.11 -2.41
CA VAL A 104 -12.45 -15.94 -2.66
C VAL A 104 -12.93 -16.98 -3.68
N PHE A 105 -12.25 -17.08 -4.83
CA PHE A 105 -12.63 -18.04 -5.89
C PHE A 105 -12.36 -19.50 -5.52
N TYR A 106 -11.40 -19.77 -4.64
CA TYR A 106 -11.19 -21.10 -4.07
C TYR A 106 -12.37 -21.54 -3.18
N GLU A 107 -12.87 -20.67 -2.34
CA GLU A 107 -14.00 -21.00 -1.47
C GLU A 107 -15.33 -20.97 -2.21
N TYR A 108 -15.49 -20.07 -3.17
CA TYR A 108 -16.71 -19.83 -3.96
C TYR A 108 -16.41 -19.80 -5.46
N PRO A 109 -16.22 -20.97 -6.08
CA PRO A 109 -15.76 -21.06 -7.48
C PRO A 109 -16.80 -20.57 -8.50
N ASP A 110 -18.05 -20.43 -8.14
CA ASP A 110 -19.13 -19.93 -9.00
C ASP A 110 -19.25 -18.39 -8.98
N THR A 111 -18.40 -17.69 -8.22
CA THR A 111 -18.38 -16.20 -8.15
C THR A 111 -17.74 -15.65 -9.41
N GLU A 112 -18.34 -14.62 -10.00
CA GLU A 112 -17.73 -13.87 -11.10
C GLU A 112 -16.85 -12.74 -10.54
N PHE A 113 -15.79 -12.36 -11.27
CA PHE A 113 -14.89 -11.28 -10.81
C PHE A 113 -15.63 -9.95 -10.62
N GLU A 114 -16.58 -9.67 -11.46
CA GLU A 114 -17.43 -8.49 -11.42
C GLU A 114 -18.24 -8.35 -10.12
N ASP A 115 -18.60 -9.46 -9.48
CA ASP A 115 -19.33 -9.47 -8.20
C ASP A 115 -18.46 -8.91 -7.06
N LEU A 116 -17.12 -9.00 -7.18
CA LEU A 116 -16.17 -8.55 -6.16
C LEU A 116 -15.80 -7.06 -6.29
N ILE A 117 -16.17 -6.40 -7.39
CA ILE A 117 -15.84 -4.99 -7.61
C ILE A 117 -16.61 -4.07 -6.65
N THR A 118 -17.82 -4.48 -6.26
CA THR A 118 -18.61 -3.72 -5.28
C THR A 118 -17.99 -3.89 -3.88
N PRO A 119 -17.59 -2.80 -3.21
CA PRO A 119 -17.01 -2.90 -1.88
C PRO A 119 -17.95 -3.56 -0.86
N PHE A 120 -17.40 -4.40 0.01
CA PHE A 120 -18.09 -5.09 1.10
C PHE A 120 -19.22 -6.03 0.63
N SER A 121 -19.05 -6.65 -0.53
CA SER A 121 -19.99 -7.61 -1.12
C SER A 121 -19.52 -9.07 -1.08
N PHE A 122 -18.35 -9.33 -0.52
CA PHE A 122 -17.75 -10.67 -0.54
C PHE A 122 -18.53 -11.66 0.33
N PRO A 123 -18.58 -12.94 -0.08
CA PRO A 123 -19.11 -13.99 0.76
C PRO A 123 -18.25 -14.17 2.02
N THR A 124 -18.81 -14.80 3.04
CA THR A 124 -18.08 -15.12 4.27
C THR A 124 -17.02 -16.18 4.00
N LEU A 125 -15.76 -15.82 4.13
CA LEU A 125 -14.60 -16.70 3.95
C LEU A 125 -14.32 -17.53 5.20
N ARG A 126 -13.30 -18.40 5.14
CA ARG A 126 -12.84 -19.33 6.18
C ARG A 126 -13.69 -20.60 6.27
N THR A 127 -14.37 -20.94 5.18
CA THR A 127 -15.14 -22.20 5.08
C THR A 127 -14.23 -23.38 4.70
N LYS A 128 -13.17 -23.12 3.90
CA LYS A 128 -12.19 -24.13 3.48
C LYS A 128 -10.80 -23.87 4.01
N ALA A 129 -10.34 -22.61 3.99
CA ALA A 129 -8.97 -22.25 4.36
C ALA A 129 -8.89 -21.01 5.25
N ARG A 130 -7.78 -20.91 6.01
CA ARG A 130 -7.31 -19.72 6.71
C ARG A 130 -6.21 -19.05 5.89
N PHE A 131 -5.92 -17.78 6.19
CA PHE A 131 -4.97 -16.99 5.46
C PHE A 131 -3.83 -16.47 6.35
N CYS A 132 -2.59 -16.70 5.94
CA CYS A 132 -1.39 -16.15 6.55
C CYS A 132 -0.67 -15.27 5.54
N ALA A 133 -0.38 -14.02 5.89
CA ALA A 133 0.33 -13.07 5.04
C ALA A 133 1.71 -12.73 5.62
N ILE A 134 2.74 -12.71 4.76
CA ILE A 134 4.13 -12.49 5.10
C ILE A 134 4.71 -11.43 4.16
N PRO A 135 4.74 -10.15 4.56
CA PRO A 135 5.25 -9.07 3.72
C PRO A 135 6.78 -9.10 3.62
N SER A 136 7.32 -8.79 2.45
CA SER A 136 8.75 -8.61 2.21
C SER A 136 9.12 -7.18 1.82
N THR A 137 8.16 -6.26 1.89
CA THR A 137 8.34 -4.82 1.66
C THR A 137 7.76 -4.04 2.82
N SER A 138 8.32 -2.87 3.11
CA SER A 138 7.83 -1.99 4.17
C SER A 138 7.04 -0.83 3.55
N GLY A 139 5.78 -1.11 3.13
CA GLY A 139 4.96 -0.10 2.46
C GLY A 139 3.47 -0.40 2.40
N THR A 140 3.06 -1.40 1.62
CA THR A 140 1.66 -1.67 1.28
C THR A 140 0.79 -2.15 2.45
N ALA A 141 1.43 -2.75 3.47
CA ALA A 141 0.74 -3.31 4.63
C ALA A 141 -0.41 -4.29 4.31
N THR A 142 -0.37 -4.93 3.15
CA THR A 142 -1.47 -5.82 2.72
C THR A 142 -1.67 -7.02 3.66
N GLU A 143 -0.69 -7.35 4.50
CA GLU A 143 -0.77 -8.39 5.51
C GLU A 143 -1.79 -8.09 6.63
N VAL A 144 -2.19 -6.83 6.80
CA VAL A 144 -3.16 -6.42 7.83
C VAL A 144 -4.40 -5.74 7.27
N THR A 145 -4.50 -5.60 5.94
CA THR A 145 -5.58 -4.81 5.32
C THR A 145 -6.73 -5.66 4.77
N ALA A 146 -7.88 -5.02 4.66
CA ALA A 146 -9.09 -5.52 4.05
C ALA A 146 -9.15 -5.25 2.52
N PHE A 147 -7.99 -5.08 1.87
CA PHE A 147 -7.89 -4.70 0.46
C PHE A 147 -7.06 -5.70 -0.34
N SER A 148 -7.34 -5.77 -1.65
CA SER A 148 -6.58 -6.51 -2.66
C SER A 148 -6.72 -5.77 -4.00
N VAL A 149 -5.60 -5.42 -4.64
CA VAL A 149 -5.62 -4.69 -5.91
C VAL A 149 -5.33 -5.65 -7.07
N ILE A 150 -6.32 -5.82 -7.97
CA ILE A 150 -6.23 -6.73 -9.13
C ILE A 150 -6.44 -5.94 -10.41
N THR A 151 -5.66 -6.26 -11.44
CA THR A 151 -5.69 -5.58 -12.73
C THR A 151 -6.46 -6.41 -13.77
N ASP A 152 -7.50 -5.85 -14.37
CA ASP A 152 -8.08 -6.37 -15.60
C ASP A 152 -7.37 -5.72 -16.79
N TYR A 153 -6.38 -6.43 -17.36
CA TYR A 153 -5.61 -5.93 -18.50
C TYR A 153 -6.44 -5.84 -19.79
N ARG A 154 -7.56 -6.57 -19.89
CA ARG A 154 -8.46 -6.48 -21.06
C ARG A 154 -9.22 -5.17 -21.06
N LYS A 155 -9.58 -4.69 -19.86
CA LYS A 155 -10.29 -3.40 -19.67
C LYS A 155 -9.31 -2.24 -19.39
N GLY A 156 -8.03 -2.54 -19.07
CA GLY A 156 -7.03 -1.54 -18.69
C GLY A 156 -7.36 -0.89 -17.33
N VAL A 157 -7.97 -1.62 -16.39
CA VAL A 157 -8.46 -1.08 -15.12
C VAL A 157 -7.88 -1.84 -13.95
N LYS A 158 -7.39 -1.11 -12.94
CA LYS A 158 -7.05 -1.66 -11.60
C LYS A 158 -8.27 -1.55 -10.68
N TYR A 159 -8.67 -2.67 -10.12
CA TYR A 159 -9.78 -2.78 -9.20
C TYR A 159 -9.28 -2.95 -7.76
N PRO A 160 -9.50 -1.98 -6.88
CA PRO A 160 -9.27 -2.13 -5.45
C PRO A 160 -10.44 -2.92 -4.84
N LEU A 161 -10.29 -4.23 -4.74
CA LEU A 161 -11.24 -5.09 -4.07
C LEU A 161 -11.19 -4.83 -2.57
N ALA A 162 -12.33 -4.58 -1.93
CA ALA A 162 -12.40 -4.17 -0.52
C ALA A 162 -13.45 -4.97 0.24
N ASP A 163 -13.02 -5.80 1.18
CA ASP A 163 -13.92 -6.48 2.12
C ASP A 163 -13.18 -6.93 3.38
N PHE A 164 -13.80 -6.79 4.54
CA PHE A 164 -13.22 -7.26 5.80
C PHE A 164 -12.98 -8.78 5.84
N ASN A 165 -13.67 -9.55 5.02
CA ASN A 165 -13.49 -10.99 4.92
C ASN A 165 -12.11 -11.40 4.40
N ILE A 166 -11.44 -10.57 3.58
CA ILE A 166 -10.08 -10.83 3.08
C ILE A 166 -8.96 -10.31 3.99
N THR A 167 -9.28 -9.72 5.15
CA THR A 167 -8.26 -9.47 6.17
C THR A 167 -7.65 -10.80 6.59
N PRO A 168 -6.31 -10.97 6.57
CA PRO A 168 -5.66 -12.22 6.95
C PRO A 168 -6.01 -12.71 8.36
N ASP A 169 -5.91 -14.00 8.62
CA ASP A 169 -6.03 -14.53 9.97
C ASP A 169 -4.76 -14.34 10.79
N VAL A 170 -3.61 -14.48 10.11
CA VAL A 170 -2.27 -14.34 10.67
C VAL A 170 -1.44 -13.43 9.78
N ALA A 171 -0.76 -12.47 10.39
CA ALA A 171 0.30 -11.70 9.75
C ALA A 171 1.65 -12.03 10.41
N ILE A 172 2.69 -12.25 9.60
CA ILE A 172 4.06 -12.47 10.07
C ILE A 172 4.93 -11.35 9.52
N VAL A 173 5.28 -10.40 10.37
CA VAL A 173 6.02 -9.18 10.05
C VAL A 173 7.48 -9.37 10.45
N ASP A 174 8.19 -10.20 9.67
CA ASP A 174 9.61 -10.53 9.91
C ASP A 174 10.51 -9.57 9.10
N PRO A 175 11.21 -8.64 9.75
CA PRO A 175 12.03 -7.65 9.06
C PRO A 175 13.22 -8.24 8.30
N GLU A 176 13.66 -9.47 8.61
CA GLU A 176 14.73 -10.14 7.87
C GLU A 176 14.45 -10.18 6.36
N LEU A 177 13.14 -10.27 5.97
CA LEU A 177 12.72 -10.29 4.57
C LEU A 177 13.01 -8.98 3.84
N THR A 178 13.22 -7.89 4.58
CA THR A 178 13.44 -6.54 4.03
C THR A 178 14.92 -6.15 3.95
N TYR A 179 15.83 -6.88 4.62
CA TYR A 179 17.24 -6.49 4.76
C TYR A 179 17.98 -6.35 3.42
N THR A 180 17.54 -7.08 2.39
CA THR A 180 18.13 -7.02 1.04
C THR A 180 17.29 -6.18 0.05
N MET A 181 16.28 -5.47 0.54
CA MET A 181 15.42 -4.65 -0.30
C MET A 181 16.23 -3.53 -0.98
N PRO A 182 16.12 -3.35 -2.32
CA PRO A 182 16.83 -2.29 -3.02
C PRO A 182 16.46 -0.89 -2.50
N ARG A 183 17.43 0.04 -2.51
CA ARG A 183 17.22 1.43 -2.05
C ARG A 183 15.99 2.10 -2.68
N LYS A 184 15.85 2.00 -4.01
CA LYS A 184 14.71 2.59 -4.74
C LYS A 184 13.37 2.04 -4.24
N LEU A 185 13.29 0.74 -4.00
CA LEU A 185 12.08 0.11 -3.46
C LEU A 185 11.83 0.58 -2.03
N CYS A 186 12.87 0.64 -1.18
CA CYS A 186 12.78 1.16 0.19
C CYS A 186 12.23 2.60 0.22
N ALA A 187 12.75 3.48 -0.64
CA ALA A 187 12.28 4.87 -0.75
C ALA A 187 10.78 4.94 -1.09
N HIS A 188 10.38 4.25 -2.16
CA HIS A 188 9.01 4.32 -2.65
C HIS A 188 8.01 3.70 -1.67
N THR A 189 8.32 2.51 -1.13
CA THR A 189 7.42 1.85 -0.18
C THR A 189 7.36 2.57 1.16
N GLY A 190 8.48 3.17 1.62
CA GLY A 190 8.50 3.95 2.85
C GLY A 190 7.67 5.25 2.76
N MET A 191 7.74 5.94 1.63
CA MET A 191 6.91 7.13 1.38
C MET A 191 5.43 6.77 1.16
N ASP A 192 5.16 5.60 0.61
CA ASP A 192 3.82 5.02 0.53
C ASP A 192 3.23 4.81 1.94
N ALA A 193 3.99 4.19 2.84
CA ALA A 193 3.59 4.00 4.23
C ALA A 193 3.36 5.34 4.97
N LEU A 194 4.20 6.36 4.71
CA LEU A 194 3.99 7.70 5.26
C LEU A 194 2.67 8.31 4.77
N THR A 195 2.38 8.13 3.48
CA THR A 195 1.15 8.63 2.88
C THR A 195 -0.07 7.89 3.45
N HIS A 196 0.00 6.57 3.58
CA HIS A 196 -1.04 5.76 4.23
C HIS A 196 -1.38 6.29 5.63
N ALA A 197 -0.36 6.46 6.47
CA ALA A 197 -0.56 6.93 7.84
C ALA A 197 -1.09 8.38 7.88
N THR A 198 -0.56 9.26 7.01
CA THR A 198 -1.00 10.67 6.95
C THR A 198 -2.45 10.78 6.49
N GLU A 199 -2.83 10.08 5.41
CA GLU A 199 -4.21 10.11 4.93
C GLU A 199 -5.18 9.45 5.91
N ALA A 200 -4.80 8.34 6.52
CA ALA A 200 -5.60 7.70 7.56
C ALA A 200 -5.87 8.64 8.75
N TYR A 201 -4.86 9.40 9.17
CA TYR A 201 -4.99 10.33 10.28
C TYR A 201 -5.95 11.47 9.98
N VAL A 202 -5.92 12.04 8.76
CA VAL A 202 -6.78 13.17 8.37
C VAL A 202 -8.10 12.75 7.70
N SER A 203 -8.31 11.47 7.49
CA SER A 203 -9.52 10.90 6.88
C SER A 203 -10.78 11.28 7.66
N THR A 204 -11.91 11.47 6.97
CA THR A 204 -13.21 11.66 7.62
C THR A 204 -13.73 10.41 8.33
N ALA A 205 -13.11 9.25 8.08
CA ALA A 205 -13.43 7.97 8.72
C ALA A 205 -12.47 7.62 9.88
N HIS A 206 -11.56 8.52 10.27
CA HIS A 206 -10.67 8.33 11.40
C HIS A 206 -11.40 8.08 12.71
N CYS A 207 -10.76 7.48 13.70
CA CYS A 207 -11.31 7.25 15.03
C CYS A 207 -10.22 7.05 16.09
N GLU A 208 -10.64 7.00 17.36
CA GLU A 208 -9.75 6.78 18.51
C GLU A 208 -8.87 5.51 18.42
N TYR A 209 -9.24 4.53 17.60
CA TYR A 209 -8.46 3.31 17.40
C TYR A 209 -7.42 3.48 16.27
N THR A 210 -7.70 4.29 15.25
CA THR A 210 -6.82 4.49 14.09
C THR A 210 -5.79 5.59 14.32
N ASP A 211 -6.16 6.65 15.04
CA ASP A 211 -5.33 7.83 15.24
C ASP A 211 -3.98 7.54 15.92
N PRO A 212 -3.92 6.80 17.03
CA PRO A 212 -2.65 6.47 17.66
C PRO A 212 -1.73 5.63 16.78
N LEU A 213 -2.31 4.71 15.98
CA LEU A 213 -1.56 3.87 15.05
C LEU A 213 -0.95 4.70 13.93
N ALA A 214 -1.73 5.61 13.36
CA ALA A 214 -1.27 6.51 12.29
C ALA A 214 -0.17 7.46 12.78
N LEU A 215 -0.35 8.12 13.93
CA LEU A 215 0.64 9.02 14.51
C LEU A 215 1.96 8.31 14.82
N HIS A 216 1.90 7.15 15.46
CA HIS A 216 3.11 6.40 15.78
C HIS A 216 3.80 5.84 14.52
N ALA A 217 3.04 5.43 13.50
CA ALA A 217 3.61 5.07 12.20
C ALA A 217 4.37 6.25 11.57
N ILE A 218 3.80 7.45 11.56
CA ILE A 218 4.45 8.66 11.03
C ILE A 218 5.76 8.95 11.79
N GLU A 219 5.75 8.90 13.12
CA GLU A 219 6.94 9.12 13.96
C GLU A 219 8.06 8.13 13.60
N LEU A 220 7.74 6.84 13.54
CA LEU A 220 8.70 5.80 13.19
C LEU A 220 9.26 5.98 11.77
N ILE A 221 8.39 6.30 10.78
CA ILE A 221 8.81 6.49 9.39
C ILE A 221 9.73 7.69 9.27
N VAL A 222 9.33 8.85 9.80
CA VAL A 222 10.13 10.09 9.73
C VAL A 222 11.49 9.90 10.40
N GLY A 223 11.54 9.16 11.51
CA GLY A 223 12.78 8.91 12.25
C GLY A 223 13.71 7.85 11.64
N ASN A 224 13.19 6.94 10.82
CA ASN A 224 13.98 5.76 10.40
C ASN A 224 14.12 5.59 8.87
N LEU A 225 13.24 6.17 8.06
CA LEU A 225 13.24 5.93 6.61
C LEU A 225 14.56 6.32 5.92
N PRO A 226 15.22 7.46 6.23
CA PRO A 226 16.52 7.77 5.62
C PRO A 226 17.61 6.75 5.96
N ALA A 227 17.69 6.28 7.19
CA ALA A 227 18.65 5.26 7.61
C ALA A 227 18.34 3.89 6.98
N SER A 228 17.05 3.53 6.91
CA SER A 228 16.57 2.32 6.23
C SER A 228 16.94 2.33 4.73
N TYR A 229 16.81 3.48 4.08
CA TYR A 229 17.22 3.67 2.68
C TYR A 229 18.72 3.43 2.49
N GLU A 230 19.56 3.86 3.43
CA GLU A 230 21.00 3.61 3.42
C GLU A 230 21.37 2.16 3.80
N GLY A 231 20.42 1.36 4.26
CA GLY A 231 20.59 -0.07 4.51
C GLY A 231 20.82 -0.43 5.97
N ASP A 232 20.58 0.49 6.90
CA ASP A 232 20.61 0.19 8.34
C ASP A 232 19.52 -0.82 8.70
N THR A 233 19.91 -1.98 9.25
CA THR A 233 18.98 -3.07 9.56
C THR A 233 18.06 -2.73 10.72
N GLY A 234 18.54 -2.01 11.74
CA GLY A 234 17.71 -1.58 12.86
C GLY A 234 16.63 -0.57 12.41
N ALA A 235 16.97 0.31 11.46
CA ALA A 235 15.98 1.19 10.83
C ALA A 235 14.99 0.40 9.95
N ARG A 236 15.44 -0.68 9.26
CA ARG A 236 14.54 -1.56 8.50
C ARG A 236 13.56 -2.30 9.40
N ASP A 237 13.97 -2.74 10.57
CA ASP A 237 13.08 -3.32 11.58
C ASP A 237 11.96 -2.33 11.94
N ARG A 238 12.35 -1.08 12.28
CA ARG A 238 11.39 -0.03 12.61
C ARG A 238 10.45 0.32 11.46
N MET A 239 10.98 0.36 10.24
CA MET A 239 10.16 0.63 9.05
C MET A 239 9.18 -0.50 8.76
N HIS A 240 9.54 -1.74 9.07
CA HIS A 240 8.65 -2.88 8.86
C HIS A 240 7.50 -2.90 9.88
N ASP A 241 7.77 -2.55 11.13
CA ASP A 241 6.71 -2.31 12.12
C ASP A 241 5.85 -1.09 11.75
N ALA A 242 6.48 0.02 11.32
CA ALA A 242 5.78 1.26 10.99
C ALA A 242 4.77 1.11 9.85
N GLN A 243 5.15 0.40 8.76
CA GLN A 243 4.22 0.15 7.66
C GLN A 243 3.04 -0.71 8.10
N CYS A 244 3.25 -1.69 8.97
CA CYS A 244 2.18 -2.51 9.52
C CYS A 244 1.20 -1.66 10.35
N LEU A 245 1.71 -0.76 11.21
CA LEU A 245 0.89 0.19 11.96
C LEU A 245 0.10 1.13 11.03
N ALA A 246 0.74 1.67 9.98
CA ALA A 246 0.07 2.46 8.95
C ALA A 246 -1.07 1.68 8.29
N GLY A 247 -0.84 0.38 8.00
CA GLY A 247 -1.83 -0.53 7.45
C GLY A 247 -3.03 -0.75 8.35
N MET A 248 -2.78 -0.98 9.63
CA MET A 248 -3.85 -1.10 10.62
C MET A 248 -4.72 0.16 10.70
N ALA A 249 -4.10 1.33 10.56
CA ALA A 249 -4.80 2.60 10.56
C ALA A 249 -5.64 2.76 9.30
N PHE A 250 -5.03 2.74 8.11
CA PHE A 250 -5.75 3.06 6.88
C PHE A 250 -6.76 1.99 6.45
N SER A 251 -6.54 0.73 6.78
CA SER A 251 -7.52 -0.33 6.51
C SER A 251 -8.87 -0.07 7.20
N ASN A 252 -8.87 0.72 8.25
CA ASN A 252 -10.06 1.05 9.05
C ASN A 252 -10.50 2.52 8.93
N ALA A 253 -9.57 3.45 8.68
CA ALA A 253 -9.85 4.87 8.49
C ALA A 253 -10.01 5.25 7.00
N LEU A 254 -9.68 4.35 6.06
CA LEU A 254 -9.59 4.63 4.63
C LEU A 254 -8.47 5.63 4.29
N LEU A 255 -8.43 6.05 3.02
CA LEU A 255 -7.39 6.91 2.45
C LEU A 255 -7.98 8.23 1.94
N GLY A 256 -7.25 8.95 1.12
CA GLY A 256 -7.64 10.24 0.55
C GLY A 256 -7.24 10.42 -0.91
N ILE A 257 -7.20 11.66 -1.34
CA ILE A 257 -6.98 12.00 -2.76
C ILE A 257 -5.53 11.86 -3.22
N VAL A 258 -4.54 11.73 -2.33
CA VAL A 258 -3.17 11.37 -2.74
C VAL A 258 -3.21 10.02 -3.44
N HIS A 259 -3.81 9.02 -2.79
CA HIS A 259 -3.97 7.69 -3.36
C HIS A 259 -4.87 7.68 -4.59
N SER A 260 -6.00 8.42 -4.56
CA SER A 260 -6.87 8.52 -5.73
C SER A 260 -6.14 9.04 -6.98
N MET A 261 -5.33 10.08 -6.81
CA MET A 261 -4.50 10.63 -7.90
C MET A 261 -3.43 9.62 -8.34
N ALA A 262 -2.72 8.98 -7.41
CA ALA A 262 -1.67 8.01 -7.70
C ALA A 262 -2.20 6.77 -8.44
N HIS A 263 -3.37 6.27 -8.08
CA HIS A 263 -4.03 5.16 -8.78
C HIS A 263 -4.30 5.47 -10.25
N LYS A 264 -4.63 6.73 -10.57
CA LYS A 264 -5.04 7.13 -11.93
C LYS A 264 -3.88 7.64 -12.77
N THR A 265 -2.79 8.08 -12.15
CA THR A 265 -1.58 8.53 -12.88
C THR A 265 -0.60 7.41 -13.16
N GLY A 266 -0.58 6.35 -12.34
CA GLY A 266 0.42 5.29 -12.42
C GLY A 266 0.56 4.64 -13.80
N ALA A 267 -0.56 4.34 -14.48
CA ALA A 267 -0.61 3.69 -15.79
C ALA A 267 -1.25 4.57 -16.88
N ALA A 268 -1.39 5.88 -16.66
CA ALA A 268 -2.08 6.77 -17.59
C ALA A 268 -1.26 7.11 -18.83
N PHE A 269 0.07 7.03 -18.76
CA PHE A 269 0.97 7.56 -19.77
C PHE A 269 1.59 6.48 -20.64
N GLU A 270 1.89 6.82 -21.92
CA GLU A 270 2.47 5.87 -22.86
C GLU A 270 3.95 5.61 -22.57
N GLY A 271 4.31 4.37 -22.45
CA GLY A 271 5.70 3.90 -22.47
C GLY A 271 6.33 3.59 -21.13
N ASP A 272 5.79 3.99 -19.97
CA ASP A 272 6.29 3.55 -18.65
C ASP A 272 5.27 3.88 -17.54
N HIS A 273 5.53 3.46 -16.30
CA HIS A 273 4.63 3.68 -15.16
C HIS A 273 5.26 4.62 -14.14
N ILE A 274 4.50 5.61 -13.64
CA ILE A 274 4.88 6.31 -12.40
C ILE A 274 4.70 5.32 -11.26
N ILE A 275 5.79 4.98 -10.59
CA ILE A 275 5.74 4.03 -9.46
C ILE A 275 4.85 4.62 -8.37
N HIS A 276 3.90 3.83 -7.88
CA HIS A 276 2.84 4.26 -6.96
C HIS A 276 3.36 5.05 -5.75
N GLY A 277 4.35 4.51 -5.02
CA GLY A 277 4.92 5.21 -3.87
C GLY A 277 5.68 6.49 -4.22
N ALA A 278 6.24 6.60 -5.45
CA ALA A 278 6.84 7.85 -5.91
C ALA A 278 5.75 8.90 -6.24
N ALA A 279 4.63 8.49 -6.84
CA ALA A 279 3.49 9.36 -7.06
C ALA A 279 2.95 9.90 -5.73
N ASN A 280 2.71 9.02 -4.76
CA ASN A 280 2.27 9.39 -3.43
C ASN A 280 3.23 10.41 -2.78
N ALA A 281 4.54 10.18 -2.86
CA ALA A 281 5.55 11.08 -2.31
C ALA A 281 5.53 12.48 -2.94
N MET A 282 5.33 12.57 -4.27
CA MET A 282 5.25 13.85 -4.99
C MET A 282 3.95 14.61 -4.70
N TYR A 283 2.83 13.88 -4.54
CA TYR A 283 1.51 14.49 -4.39
C TYR A 283 1.21 14.90 -2.96
N LEU A 284 1.71 14.17 -1.98
CA LEU A 284 1.43 14.39 -0.56
C LEU A 284 1.63 15.86 -0.11
N PRO A 285 2.73 16.56 -0.41
CA PRO A 285 2.90 17.97 -0.04
C PRO A 285 1.81 18.89 -0.60
N LYS A 286 1.38 18.63 -1.84
CA LYS A 286 0.35 19.42 -2.54
C LYS A 286 -1.04 19.19 -1.94
N VAL A 287 -1.35 17.93 -1.65
CA VAL A 287 -2.63 17.55 -1.03
C VAL A 287 -2.73 18.03 0.41
N ILE A 288 -1.65 17.99 1.19
CA ILE A 288 -1.63 18.60 2.53
C ILE A 288 -2.02 20.07 2.45
N ARG A 289 -1.43 20.83 1.51
CA ARG A 289 -1.76 22.25 1.30
C ARG A 289 -3.20 22.46 0.88
N PHE A 290 -3.71 21.62 -0.01
CA PHE A 290 -5.10 21.66 -0.47
C PHE A 290 -6.08 21.37 0.68
N ASN A 291 -5.87 20.31 1.42
CA ASN A 291 -6.74 19.89 2.51
C ASN A 291 -6.71 20.88 3.69
N ALA A 292 -5.56 21.52 3.95
CA ALA A 292 -5.39 22.49 5.04
C ALA A 292 -6.20 23.79 4.86
N ARG A 293 -6.93 23.96 3.75
CA ARG A 293 -7.96 25.01 3.63
C ARG A 293 -9.20 24.73 4.48
N VAL A 294 -9.38 23.47 4.88
CA VAL A 294 -10.42 23.09 5.86
C VAL A 294 -9.79 23.16 7.26
N PRO A 295 -10.34 24.00 8.18
CA PRO A 295 -9.74 24.23 9.49
C PRO A 295 -9.47 22.94 10.31
N GLU A 296 -10.41 22.00 10.26
CA GLU A 296 -10.31 20.71 10.96
C GLU A 296 -9.15 19.88 10.42
N ALA A 297 -8.98 19.83 9.11
CA ALA A 297 -7.87 19.14 8.48
C ALA A 297 -6.52 19.83 8.77
N ALA A 298 -6.49 21.17 8.74
CA ALA A 298 -5.31 21.94 9.09
C ALA A 298 -4.82 21.64 10.51
N GLU A 299 -5.76 21.57 11.48
CA GLU A 299 -5.41 21.24 12.86
C GLU A 299 -4.86 19.80 12.97
N ARG A 300 -5.42 18.84 12.28
CA ARG A 300 -4.92 17.46 12.29
C ARG A 300 -3.51 17.35 11.69
N TYR A 301 -3.19 18.09 10.62
CA TYR A 301 -1.80 18.17 10.12
C TYR A 301 -0.86 18.86 11.12
N ALA A 302 -1.35 19.89 11.81
CA ALA A 302 -0.57 20.54 12.87
C ALA A 302 -0.35 19.61 14.08
N GLU A 303 -1.29 18.75 14.43
CA GLU A 303 -1.13 17.70 15.45
C GLU A 303 -0.04 16.70 15.06
N ILE A 304 0.00 16.26 13.79
CA ILE A 304 1.11 15.42 13.28
C ILE A 304 2.43 16.14 13.50
N ALA A 305 2.54 17.42 13.08
CA ALA A 305 3.78 18.20 13.21
C ALA A 305 4.22 18.33 14.67
N ARG A 306 3.30 18.59 15.60
CA ARG A 306 3.59 18.66 17.05
C ARG A 306 4.06 17.29 17.57
N PHE A 307 3.40 16.21 17.16
CA PHE A 307 3.70 14.85 17.61
C PHE A 307 5.12 14.43 17.24
N ILE A 308 5.57 14.78 16.03
CA ILE A 308 6.94 14.53 15.57
C ILE A 308 7.91 15.69 15.85
N HIS A 309 7.54 16.60 16.76
CA HIS A 309 8.37 17.68 17.29
C HIS A 309 8.90 18.68 16.23
N LEU A 310 8.12 18.96 15.18
CA LEU A 310 8.47 19.99 14.20
C LEU A 310 8.28 21.40 14.78
N PRO A 311 9.09 22.38 14.34
CA PRO A 311 8.98 23.76 14.81
C PRO A 311 7.72 24.45 14.26
N GLY A 312 7.10 25.28 15.07
CA GLY A 312 5.94 26.09 14.70
C GLY A 312 5.13 26.47 15.94
N SER A 313 4.47 27.62 15.90
CA SER A 313 3.66 28.17 17.00
C SER A 313 2.19 28.26 16.61
N THR A 314 1.89 28.39 15.35
CA THR A 314 0.54 28.44 14.81
C THR A 314 0.22 27.20 13.96
N THR A 315 -1.06 26.91 13.77
CA THR A 315 -1.52 25.81 12.91
C THR A 315 -0.91 25.92 11.50
N GLY A 316 -0.87 27.13 10.91
CA GLY A 316 -0.28 27.36 9.60
C GLY A 316 1.22 27.05 9.55
N GLU A 317 2.00 27.56 10.52
CA GLU A 317 3.45 27.26 10.61
C GLU A 317 3.73 25.75 10.78
N LEU A 318 2.89 25.05 11.55
CA LEU A 318 3.03 23.61 11.75
C LEU A 318 2.68 22.80 10.49
N VAL A 319 1.64 23.21 9.74
CA VAL A 319 1.31 22.64 8.42
C VAL A 319 2.47 22.84 7.45
N ASP A 320 3.05 24.06 7.41
CA ASP A 320 4.21 24.36 6.56
C ASP A 320 5.42 23.52 6.94
N ALA A 321 5.66 23.35 8.24
CA ALA A 321 6.75 22.51 8.75
C ALA A 321 6.58 21.04 8.37
N TYR A 322 5.34 20.51 8.38
CA TYR A 322 5.08 19.14 7.96
C TYR A 322 5.27 18.96 6.45
N ILE A 323 4.78 19.89 5.64
CA ILE A 323 5.03 19.90 4.19
C ILE A 323 6.54 19.93 3.90
N ALA A 324 7.28 20.78 4.59
CA ALA A 324 8.75 20.88 4.45
C ALA A 324 9.44 19.56 4.83
N LYS A 325 8.97 18.87 5.88
CA LYS A 325 9.50 17.56 6.29
C LYS A 325 9.28 16.49 5.24
N VAL A 326 8.09 16.43 4.62
CA VAL A 326 7.80 15.48 3.52
C VAL A 326 8.73 15.77 2.32
N ARG A 327 8.92 17.03 1.96
CA ARG A 327 9.84 17.42 0.87
C ARG A 327 11.29 17.09 1.18
N GLU A 328 11.74 17.32 2.42
CA GLU A 328 13.07 16.91 2.89
C GLU A 328 13.29 15.41 2.75
N LEU A 329 12.28 14.59 3.09
CA LEU A 329 12.34 13.14 2.90
C LEU A 329 12.44 12.75 1.42
N ASN A 330 11.65 13.38 0.54
CA ASN A 330 11.75 13.14 -0.90
C ASN A 330 13.17 13.39 -1.41
N ASP A 331 13.79 14.51 -1.01
CA ASP A 331 15.16 14.85 -1.41
C ASP A 331 16.18 13.84 -0.85
N ALA A 332 16.08 13.47 0.42
CA ALA A 332 16.95 12.46 1.05
C ALA A 332 16.86 11.08 0.41
N LEU A 333 15.71 10.74 -0.16
CA LEU A 333 15.41 9.47 -0.80
C LEU A 333 15.61 9.49 -2.32
N ALA A 334 16.09 10.60 -2.88
CA ALA A 334 16.24 10.81 -4.32
C ALA A 334 14.92 10.61 -5.12
N ILE A 335 13.78 10.96 -4.50
CA ILE A 335 12.48 10.99 -5.18
C ILE A 335 12.27 12.38 -5.77
N PRO A 336 11.91 12.52 -7.06
CA PRO A 336 11.60 13.81 -7.66
C PRO A 336 10.46 14.53 -6.90
N GLN A 337 10.49 15.88 -6.92
CA GLN A 337 9.44 16.68 -6.28
C GLN A 337 8.19 16.87 -7.16
N SER A 338 8.26 16.45 -8.45
CA SER A 338 7.20 16.64 -9.45
C SER A 338 7.29 15.61 -10.57
N ILE A 339 6.20 15.46 -11.31
CA ILE A 339 6.12 14.51 -12.42
C ILE A 339 7.05 14.89 -13.57
N ASP A 340 7.18 16.19 -13.91
CA ASP A 340 8.04 16.69 -14.99
C ASP A 340 9.54 16.42 -14.75
N ARG A 341 9.93 16.20 -13.50
CA ARG A 341 11.29 15.83 -13.10
C ARG A 341 11.55 14.32 -13.06
N CYS A 342 10.52 13.51 -13.29
CA CYS A 342 10.69 12.06 -13.40
C CYS A 342 11.45 11.75 -14.70
N ALA A 343 12.60 11.08 -14.59
CA ALA A 343 13.45 10.76 -15.72
C ALA A 343 13.04 9.44 -16.38
N LYS A 344 12.92 9.42 -17.70
CA LYS A 344 12.66 8.22 -18.48
C LYS A 344 13.86 7.26 -18.39
N GLY A 345 13.63 6.06 -17.91
CA GLY A 345 14.69 5.07 -17.76
C GLY A 345 15.86 5.51 -16.86
N GLY A 346 15.69 6.56 -16.04
CA GLY A 346 16.74 7.13 -15.19
C GLY A 346 17.72 8.08 -15.92
N VAL A 347 17.44 8.47 -17.15
CA VAL A 347 18.27 9.44 -17.92
C VAL A 347 17.86 10.86 -17.55
N ILE A 348 18.75 11.60 -16.90
CA ILE A 348 18.53 13.00 -16.53
C ILE A 348 18.37 13.84 -17.82
N GLY A 349 17.25 14.56 -17.93
CA GLY A 349 17.02 15.53 -19.01
C GLY A 349 15.92 15.16 -20.01
N GLU A 350 15.40 13.93 -20.00
CA GLU A 350 14.19 13.59 -20.74
C GLU A 350 13.04 13.36 -19.73
N PRO A 351 12.02 14.23 -19.67
CA PRO A 351 10.87 13.99 -18.79
C PRO A 351 10.15 12.72 -19.20
N PHE A 352 9.77 11.93 -18.21
CA PHE A 352 9.02 10.68 -18.34
C PHE A 352 7.69 10.90 -19.08
N VAL A 353 6.99 11.98 -18.72
CA VAL A 353 5.72 12.39 -19.29
C VAL A 353 5.90 13.79 -19.87
N SER A 354 5.65 13.96 -21.18
CA SER A 354 5.65 15.29 -21.79
C SER A 354 4.44 16.10 -21.31
N GLU A 355 4.61 17.42 -21.18
CA GLU A 355 3.53 18.33 -20.79
C GLU A 355 2.30 18.18 -21.71
N ARG A 356 2.53 18.01 -23.03
CA ARG A 356 1.46 17.80 -23.99
C ARG A 356 0.65 16.53 -23.69
N GLU A 357 1.30 15.43 -23.42
CA GLU A 357 0.64 14.16 -23.09
C GLU A 357 -0.09 14.26 -21.76
N PHE A 358 0.53 14.92 -20.77
CA PHE A 358 -0.08 15.17 -19.47
C PHE A 358 -1.38 15.97 -19.62
N GLU A 359 -1.34 17.13 -20.30
CA GLU A 359 -2.53 18.00 -20.49
C GLU A 359 -3.63 17.32 -21.31
N GLU A 360 -3.28 16.50 -22.31
CA GLU A 360 -4.25 15.72 -23.08
C GLU A 360 -5.02 14.72 -22.22
N LYS A 361 -4.34 14.06 -21.28
CA LYS A 361 -4.92 13.00 -20.43
C LYS A 361 -5.51 13.54 -19.12
N LEU A 362 -5.16 14.73 -18.71
CA LEU A 362 -5.48 15.34 -17.42
C LEU A 362 -6.98 15.33 -17.09
N PRO A 363 -7.92 15.73 -17.99
CA PRO A 363 -9.34 15.72 -17.65
C PRO A 363 -9.86 14.32 -17.30
N GLY A 364 -9.38 13.30 -18.02
CA GLY A 364 -9.75 11.91 -17.77
C GLY A 364 -9.15 11.36 -16.47
N ILE A 365 -7.90 11.71 -16.18
CA ILE A 365 -7.23 11.33 -14.92
C ILE A 365 -8.00 11.95 -13.73
N ALA A 366 -8.32 13.25 -13.79
CA ALA A 366 -9.03 13.96 -12.75
C ALA A 366 -10.44 13.38 -12.51
N ALA A 367 -11.20 13.13 -13.58
CA ALA A 367 -12.53 12.53 -13.48
C ALA A 367 -12.47 11.13 -12.84
N ASN A 368 -11.51 10.30 -13.23
CA ASN A 368 -11.34 8.97 -12.66
C ASN A 368 -10.85 9.02 -11.19
N ALA A 369 -10.02 10.01 -10.82
CA ALA A 369 -9.60 10.19 -9.44
C ALA A 369 -10.77 10.60 -8.54
N LEU A 370 -11.69 11.43 -9.02
CA LEU A 370 -12.91 11.78 -8.28
C LEU A 370 -13.83 10.58 -8.03
N LEU A 371 -13.83 9.60 -8.92
CA LEU A 371 -14.61 8.37 -8.80
C LEU A 371 -13.90 7.27 -7.98
N ASP A 372 -12.64 7.48 -7.62
CA ASP A 372 -11.89 6.52 -6.82
C ASP A 372 -12.45 6.44 -5.39
N ALA A 373 -12.52 5.23 -4.85
CA ALA A 373 -13.09 4.98 -3.52
C ALA A 373 -12.38 5.77 -2.41
N CYS A 374 -11.08 6.04 -2.56
CA CYS A 374 -10.30 6.79 -1.58
C CYS A 374 -10.71 8.26 -1.48
N THR A 375 -11.28 8.85 -2.55
CA THR A 375 -11.71 10.26 -2.55
C THR A 375 -12.81 10.52 -1.54
N ALA A 376 -13.71 9.57 -1.32
CA ALA A 376 -14.87 9.75 -0.45
C ALA A 376 -14.50 10.07 1.02
N SER A 377 -13.35 9.61 1.50
CA SER A 377 -12.86 9.83 2.87
C SER A 377 -11.90 11.02 3.00
N ASN A 378 -11.58 11.72 1.91
CA ASN A 378 -10.73 12.91 1.97
C ASN A 378 -11.42 14.06 2.71
N PRO A 379 -10.75 14.82 3.60
CA PRO A 379 -11.39 15.86 4.40
C PRO A 379 -11.91 17.06 3.60
N ARG A 380 -11.32 17.34 2.42
CA ARG A 380 -11.80 18.34 1.47
C ARG A 380 -12.13 17.66 0.15
N GLN A 381 -13.40 17.74 -0.27
CA GLN A 381 -13.85 17.15 -1.54
C GLN A 381 -13.51 18.10 -2.69
N PRO A 382 -12.66 17.70 -3.66
CA PRO A 382 -12.33 18.54 -4.80
C PRO A 382 -13.43 18.51 -5.86
N THR A 383 -13.61 19.63 -6.57
CA THR A 383 -14.31 19.66 -7.85
C THR A 383 -13.41 19.11 -8.97
N GLN A 384 -13.98 18.87 -10.16
CA GLN A 384 -13.19 18.48 -11.35
C GLN A 384 -12.09 19.51 -11.66
N GLU A 385 -12.43 20.80 -11.63
CA GLU A 385 -11.47 21.88 -11.88
C GLU A 385 -10.35 21.92 -10.82
N GLU A 386 -10.69 21.78 -9.54
CA GLU A 386 -9.69 21.75 -8.46
C GLU A 386 -8.79 20.52 -8.56
N MET A 387 -9.31 19.35 -8.93
CA MET A 387 -8.52 18.14 -9.13
C MET A 387 -7.53 18.32 -10.31
N GLU A 388 -7.96 18.91 -11.43
CA GLU A 388 -7.08 19.22 -12.54
C GLU A 388 -6.00 20.22 -12.16
N ARG A 389 -6.34 21.31 -11.44
CA ARG A 389 -5.36 22.28 -10.93
C ARG A 389 -4.37 21.63 -9.97
N LEU A 390 -4.83 20.76 -9.08
CA LEU A 390 -3.98 20.06 -8.12
C LEU A 390 -2.99 19.11 -8.83
N LEU A 391 -3.46 18.39 -9.85
CA LEU A 391 -2.59 17.54 -10.69
C LEU A 391 -1.56 18.38 -11.46
N ARG A 392 -1.89 19.58 -11.96
CA ARG A 392 -0.92 20.51 -12.57
C ARG A 392 0.13 20.98 -11.55
N CYS A 393 -0.28 21.30 -10.33
CA CYS A 393 0.67 21.63 -9.26
C CYS A 393 1.63 20.46 -8.95
N CYS A 394 1.15 19.20 -9.06
CA CYS A 394 1.99 18.01 -8.92
C CYS A 394 2.91 17.81 -10.13
N TYR A 395 2.48 18.18 -11.33
CA TYR A 395 3.28 18.06 -12.53
C TYR A 395 4.45 19.06 -12.55
N HIS A 396 4.20 20.34 -12.23
CA HIS A 396 5.16 21.45 -12.34
C HIS A 396 5.89 21.81 -11.03
N ASP A 397 5.59 21.17 -9.92
CA ASP A 397 6.02 21.58 -8.56
C ASP A 397 5.54 22.97 -8.15
N GLU A 398 4.35 23.38 -8.59
CA GLU A 398 3.75 24.65 -8.23
C GLU A 398 3.09 24.60 -6.87
N GLU A 399 2.92 25.80 -6.25
CA GLU A 399 2.21 25.92 -4.97
C GLU A 399 0.69 25.81 -5.19
N VAL A 400 0.00 25.24 -4.19
CA VAL A 400 -1.44 25.16 -4.15
C VAL A 400 -1.99 26.37 -3.41
N ASP A 401 -2.63 27.29 -4.12
CA ASP A 401 -3.13 28.57 -3.60
C ASP A 401 -4.68 28.67 -3.55
N PHE A 402 -5.40 27.61 -3.87
CA PHE A 402 -6.87 27.55 -4.01
C PHE A 402 -7.53 26.57 -3.02
#